data_aaae15c8a7f0e6887437fabb5aaf500c
#
_entry.id   aaae15c8a7f0e6887437fabb5aaf500c
#
_cell.length_a   1.000
_cell.length_b   1.000
_cell.length_c   1.000
_cell.angle_alpha   90.00
_cell.angle_beta   90.00
_cell.angle_gamma   90.00
#
_symmetry.space_group_name_H-M   'P 1'
#
loop_
_entity.id
_entity.type
_entity.pdbx_description
1 polymer ?
#
loop_
_entity_poly.entity_id
_entity_poly.type
_entity_poly.pdbx_seq_one_letter_code
_entity_poly.pdbx_strand_id
1 'polypeptide(L)'
;MPLQKALVPIDLSGSLDTKTDEKLVLSSKLVELENAVFTKGKSVEKRFGYSALGTELVDGSTLPTGEALTSLEDELLVFGSNKLYSYASGLTKWVDRGGFRSVDATSTDLIRNENQQSAVDCALSENIIVYAWEDTSGGVRCSVLDSDNGVVVLEDALVDNNGRSPRVVSQGKNITIFYADTDTGVEKLAARQINVEQPTSLGSIVTIASDINTTSFLFDVVKYDTTIDSCIMAYADTSNTVKVCYIDSNGSKGSLSTGFPDQITISAQAEDSLTITADKTIDTDIYVAFGKSTSGTGLKVFHLNEDLTTDGSTTSADSTKINRISMILSDASTLEVYYEHDDSNTYDHLLNKRTYTTTSNSITSATVVMRSVGLVSRPFQFSSTTYLWVIHESVLQ
;
A
#
# COMPACT_ATOMS: atom_id res chain seq x y z
N MET A 1 -46.22 12.19 70.21
CA MET A 1 -45.28 13.25 69.67
C MET A 1 -44.87 12.85 68.31
N PRO A 2 -45.04 13.67 67.29
CA PRO A 2 -44.50 13.35 65.98
C PRO A 2 -42.95 13.52 66.00
N LEU A 3 -42.23 12.53 65.55
CA LEU A 3 -40.80 12.58 65.37
C LEU A 3 -40.47 13.73 64.35
N GLN A 4 -39.89 14.83 64.83
CA GLN A 4 -39.37 15.83 64.02
C GLN A 4 -38.08 15.25 63.30
N LYS A 5 -38.14 15.09 61.98
CA LYS A 5 -36.98 14.78 61.18
C LYS A 5 -36.09 16.04 61.15
N ALA A 6 -35.00 16.01 61.89
CA ALA A 6 -33.97 17.02 61.76
C ALA A 6 -33.15 16.73 60.52
N LEU A 7 -33.07 17.68 59.56
CA LEU A 7 -32.12 17.64 58.47
C LEU A 7 -30.73 17.99 59.04
N VAL A 8 -29.84 17.01 59.07
CA VAL A 8 -28.44 17.24 59.39
C VAL A 8 -27.74 17.54 58.08
N PRO A 9 -27.25 18.73 57.86
CA PRO A 9 -26.45 19.02 56.68
C PRO A 9 -25.10 18.31 56.77
N ILE A 10 -24.79 17.44 55.83
CA ILE A 10 -23.50 16.78 55.71
C ILE A 10 -22.72 17.56 54.68
N ASP A 11 -21.63 18.18 55.12
CA ASP A 11 -20.68 18.85 54.21
C ASP A 11 -19.73 17.81 53.62
N LEU A 12 -19.83 17.57 52.30
CA LEU A 12 -19.00 16.64 51.55
C LEU A 12 -17.86 17.31 50.81
N SER A 13 -17.46 18.51 51.23
CA SER A 13 -16.41 19.29 50.55
C SER A 13 -15.03 18.63 50.55
N GLY A 14 -14.83 17.63 51.40
CA GLY A 14 -13.53 16.97 51.61
C GLY A 14 -13.16 15.88 50.62
N SER A 15 -14.02 15.58 49.64
CA SER A 15 -13.80 14.53 48.64
C SER A 15 -13.76 13.07 49.19
N LEU A 16 -13.43 12.09 48.34
CA LEU A 16 -13.29 10.69 48.71
C LEU A 16 -11.86 10.43 49.26
N ASP A 17 -11.76 9.83 50.45
CA ASP A 17 -10.50 9.43 51.05
C ASP A 17 -10.45 7.91 51.23
N THR A 18 -9.73 7.24 50.38
CA THR A 18 -9.57 5.78 50.38
C THR A 18 -8.26 5.32 51.01
N LYS A 19 -7.43 6.26 51.52
CA LYS A 19 -6.09 5.96 52.04
C LYS A 19 -5.97 6.06 53.56
N THR A 20 -6.92 6.78 54.19
CA THR A 20 -6.91 6.97 55.62
C THR A 20 -7.78 5.90 56.30
N ASP A 21 -7.38 5.44 57.46
CA ASP A 21 -8.19 4.55 58.29
C ASP A 21 -9.59 5.17 58.52
N GLU A 22 -10.64 4.40 58.26
CA GLU A 22 -12.04 4.86 58.33
C GLU A 22 -12.39 5.60 59.64
N LYS A 23 -11.75 5.24 60.74
CA LYS A 23 -11.94 5.88 62.04
C LYS A 23 -11.30 7.26 62.17
N LEU A 24 -10.39 7.58 61.26
CA LEU A 24 -9.62 8.82 61.22
C LEU A 24 -10.06 9.78 60.12
N VAL A 25 -10.98 9.34 59.23
CA VAL A 25 -11.48 10.17 58.16
C VAL A 25 -12.33 11.32 58.72
N LEU A 26 -12.08 12.52 58.25
CA LEU A 26 -12.85 13.71 58.63
C LEU A 26 -14.32 13.55 58.19
N SER A 27 -15.25 14.08 59.00
CA SER A 27 -16.69 14.01 58.72
C SER A 27 -17.13 14.67 57.38
N SER A 28 -16.25 15.46 56.80
CA SER A 28 -16.46 16.08 55.47
C SER A 28 -16.01 15.22 54.29
N LYS A 29 -15.44 14.03 54.55
CA LYS A 29 -14.98 13.11 53.53
C LYS A 29 -15.77 11.82 53.53
N LEU A 30 -15.82 11.15 52.40
CA LEU A 30 -16.39 9.83 52.26
C LEU A 30 -15.27 8.78 52.18
N VAL A 31 -15.47 7.63 52.83
CA VAL A 31 -14.58 6.48 52.75
C VAL A 31 -14.92 5.56 51.60
N GLU A 32 -16.18 5.56 51.22
CA GLU A 32 -16.70 4.74 50.12
C GLU A 32 -17.80 5.49 49.36
N LEU A 33 -17.82 5.31 48.07
CA LEU A 33 -18.81 5.91 47.19
C LEU A 33 -19.24 4.89 46.14
N GLU A 34 -20.44 4.35 46.32
CA GLU A 34 -21.08 3.45 45.37
C GLU A 34 -22.21 4.14 44.59
N ASN A 35 -22.26 3.91 43.27
CA ASN A 35 -23.32 4.39 42.40
C ASN A 35 -23.61 5.90 42.51
N ALA A 36 -22.60 6.68 42.83
CA ALA A 36 -22.67 8.12 42.89
C ALA A 36 -21.39 8.78 42.35
N VAL A 37 -21.45 10.03 42.03
CA VAL A 37 -20.30 10.83 41.55
C VAL A 37 -20.25 12.16 42.28
N PHE A 38 -19.04 12.67 42.52
CA PHE A 38 -18.84 14.04 42.94
C PHE A 38 -18.99 14.97 41.74
N THR A 39 -19.86 15.96 41.85
CA THR A 39 -19.99 16.99 40.83
C THR A 39 -19.01 18.14 41.09
N LYS A 40 -18.80 18.98 40.08
CA LYS A 40 -17.98 20.19 40.21
C LYS A 40 -18.51 21.18 41.26
N GLY A 41 -19.80 21.05 41.63
CA GLY A 41 -20.44 21.84 42.69
C GLY A 41 -20.22 21.29 44.08
N LYS A 42 -19.35 20.28 44.30
CA LYS A 42 -19.08 19.60 45.58
C LYS A 42 -20.30 18.90 46.17
N SER A 43 -21.25 18.53 45.34
CA SER A 43 -22.36 17.66 45.73
C SER A 43 -22.11 16.24 45.27
N VAL A 44 -22.74 15.29 45.96
CA VAL A 44 -22.77 13.89 45.56
C VAL A 44 -24.12 13.67 44.87
N GLU A 45 -24.06 13.26 43.63
CA GLU A 45 -25.25 12.91 42.86
C GLU A 45 -25.28 11.41 42.58
N LYS A 46 -26.47 10.82 42.67
CA LYS A 46 -26.66 9.44 42.26
C LYS A 46 -26.31 9.31 40.77
N ARG A 47 -25.44 8.38 40.46
CA ARG A 47 -25.27 8.00 39.06
C ARG A 47 -26.60 7.59 38.49
N PHE A 48 -27.07 8.24 37.45
CA PHE A 48 -28.22 7.76 36.70
C PHE A 48 -27.86 6.34 36.25
N GLY A 49 -28.77 5.40 36.58
CA GLY A 49 -28.53 3.99 36.33
C GLY A 49 -28.18 3.76 34.86
N TYR A 50 -27.12 3.02 34.62
CA TYR A 50 -26.82 2.55 33.28
C TYR A 50 -27.87 1.50 32.93
N SER A 51 -28.61 1.70 31.88
CA SER A 51 -29.23 0.57 31.19
C SER A 51 -28.12 -0.14 30.41
N ALA A 52 -28.03 -1.45 30.55
CA ALA A 52 -27.13 -2.21 29.67
C ALA A 52 -27.54 -1.95 28.21
N LEU A 53 -26.58 -1.61 27.38
CA LEU A 53 -26.80 -1.42 25.95
C LEU A 53 -27.19 -2.71 25.21
N GLY A 54 -27.29 -3.84 25.95
CA GLY A 54 -27.47 -5.17 25.39
C GLY A 54 -26.18 -5.80 24.95
N THR A 55 -26.23 -7.08 24.76
CA THR A 55 -25.07 -7.90 24.30
C THR A 55 -25.41 -8.66 23.05
N GLU A 56 -26.50 -8.32 22.37
CA GLU A 56 -26.93 -9.03 21.16
C GLU A 56 -26.39 -8.34 19.90
N LEU A 57 -25.84 -9.15 19.02
CA LEU A 57 -25.47 -8.73 17.67
C LEU A 57 -26.68 -8.73 16.73
N VAL A 58 -26.58 -8.04 15.61
CA VAL A 58 -27.67 -7.97 14.61
C VAL A 58 -28.01 -9.35 14.05
N ASP A 59 -27.06 -10.26 13.97
CA ASP A 59 -27.23 -11.64 13.53
C ASP A 59 -27.84 -12.58 14.62
N GLY A 60 -28.10 -12.05 15.80
CA GLY A 60 -28.64 -12.80 16.92
C GLY A 60 -27.61 -13.48 17.82
N SER A 61 -26.34 -13.39 17.50
CA SER A 61 -25.25 -13.88 18.34
C SER A 61 -24.98 -12.93 19.52
N THR A 62 -24.15 -13.34 20.45
CA THR A 62 -23.80 -12.54 21.64
C THR A 62 -22.49 -11.79 21.40
N LEU A 63 -22.47 -10.49 21.73
CA LEU A 63 -21.25 -9.68 21.73
C LEU A 63 -20.20 -10.35 22.63
N PRO A 64 -18.99 -10.60 22.13
CA PRO A 64 -17.92 -11.15 22.95
C PRO A 64 -17.50 -10.15 24.04
N THR A 65 -16.74 -10.62 25.02
CA THR A 65 -16.19 -9.76 26.09
C THR A 65 -15.38 -8.63 25.47
N GLY A 66 -15.76 -7.39 25.77
CA GLY A 66 -15.06 -6.19 25.29
C GLY A 66 -13.73 -6.00 25.99
N GLU A 67 -12.69 -5.78 25.23
CA GLU A 67 -11.33 -5.48 25.71
C GLU A 67 -11.11 -3.96 25.79
N ALA A 68 -11.74 -3.20 24.92
CA ALA A 68 -11.69 -1.75 24.90
C ALA A 68 -13.02 -1.16 24.40
N LEU A 69 -13.36 0.03 24.91
CA LEU A 69 -14.51 0.81 24.50
C LEU A 69 -14.05 2.21 24.10
N THR A 70 -14.51 2.67 22.97
CA THR A 70 -14.23 4.03 22.48
C THR A 70 -15.44 4.60 21.74
N SER A 71 -15.36 5.85 21.33
CA SER A 71 -16.33 6.46 20.42
C SER A 71 -15.58 7.15 19.28
N LEU A 72 -16.11 7.00 18.09
CA LEU A 72 -15.66 7.71 16.91
C LEU A 72 -16.86 8.46 16.35
N GLU A 73 -16.74 9.79 16.28
CA GLU A 73 -17.86 10.66 15.94
C GLU A 73 -19.07 10.38 16.87
N ASP A 74 -20.20 9.97 16.31
CA ASP A 74 -21.40 9.64 17.04
C ASP A 74 -21.61 8.12 17.26
N GLU A 75 -20.65 7.29 16.88
CA GLU A 75 -20.71 5.84 17.05
C GLU A 75 -19.96 5.38 18.30
N LEU A 76 -20.59 4.49 19.06
CA LEU A 76 -19.94 3.78 20.15
C LEU A 76 -19.33 2.49 19.63
N LEU A 77 -18.04 2.29 19.89
CA LEU A 77 -17.24 1.18 19.37
C LEU A 77 -16.72 0.31 20.50
N VAL A 78 -16.81 -1.02 20.34
CA VAL A 78 -16.22 -2.02 21.23
C VAL A 78 -15.25 -2.89 20.46
N PHE A 79 -14.07 -3.08 21.04
CA PHE A 79 -13.08 -4.05 20.58
C PHE A 79 -13.19 -5.30 21.44
N GLY A 80 -13.28 -6.45 20.83
CA GLY A 80 -13.32 -7.73 21.55
C GLY A 80 -13.11 -8.90 20.59
N SER A 81 -12.37 -9.91 21.02
CA SER A 81 -12.06 -11.11 20.22
C SER A 81 -11.49 -10.80 18.84
N ASN A 82 -10.56 -9.82 18.75
CA ASN A 82 -9.94 -9.34 17.51
C ASN A 82 -10.93 -8.77 16.48
N LYS A 83 -12.06 -8.27 16.93
CA LYS A 83 -13.07 -7.64 16.08
C LYS A 83 -13.49 -6.27 16.61
N LEU A 84 -13.98 -5.46 15.70
CA LEU A 84 -14.64 -4.19 15.99
C LEU A 84 -16.15 -4.39 15.92
N TYR A 85 -16.84 -3.84 16.89
CA TYR A 85 -18.29 -3.80 16.91
C TYR A 85 -18.75 -2.36 17.10
N SER A 86 -19.74 -1.92 16.36
CA SER A 86 -20.37 -0.61 16.57
C SER A 86 -21.80 -0.78 17.09
N TYR A 87 -22.24 0.14 17.95
CA TYR A 87 -23.60 0.12 18.48
C TYR A 87 -24.57 0.85 17.55
N ALA A 88 -25.50 0.10 16.98
CA ALA A 88 -26.59 0.65 16.18
C ALA A 88 -27.75 1.06 17.08
N SER A 89 -27.81 2.33 17.45
CA SER A 89 -28.84 2.84 18.41
C SER A 89 -30.27 2.63 17.93
N GLY A 90 -30.52 2.71 16.63
CA GLY A 90 -31.84 2.46 16.04
C GLY A 90 -32.31 1.00 16.11
N LEU A 91 -31.39 0.05 16.25
CA LEU A 91 -31.66 -1.38 16.39
C LEU A 91 -31.49 -1.86 17.82
N THR A 92 -30.89 -1.04 18.70
CA THR A 92 -30.48 -1.42 20.06
C THR A 92 -29.58 -2.66 20.11
N LYS A 93 -28.79 -2.88 19.06
CA LYS A 93 -27.92 -4.04 18.87
C LYS A 93 -26.55 -3.62 18.40
N TRP A 94 -25.60 -4.53 18.50
CA TRP A 94 -24.24 -4.36 17.99
C TRP A 94 -24.12 -4.90 16.57
N VAL A 95 -23.35 -4.21 15.75
CA VAL A 95 -23.01 -4.60 14.38
C VAL A 95 -21.57 -5.04 14.38
N ASP A 96 -21.30 -6.24 13.88
CA ASP A 96 -19.94 -6.70 13.60
C ASP A 96 -19.39 -5.90 12.41
N ARG A 97 -18.30 -5.15 12.64
CA ARG A 97 -17.61 -4.33 11.62
C ARG A 97 -16.38 -5.04 11.05
N GLY A 98 -16.21 -6.30 11.41
CA GLY A 98 -15.10 -7.11 10.95
C GLY A 98 -13.96 -7.25 11.94
N GLY A 99 -13.05 -8.15 11.64
CA GLY A 99 -11.89 -8.44 12.45
C GLY A 99 -10.78 -7.42 12.26
N PHE A 100 -10.21 -6.94 13.37
CA PHE A 100 -8.84 -6.55 13.34
C PHE A 100 -8.02 -7.83 13.35
N ARG A 101 -7.47 -8.19 12.23
CA ARG A 101 -6.27 -9.00 12.34
C ARG A 101 -5.25 -8.07 12.97
N SER A 102 -4.91 -8.31 14.23
CA SER A 102 -3.64 -7.83 14.71
C SER A 102 -2.66 -8.29 13.64
N VAL A 103 -1.95 -7.38 13.05
CA VAL A 103 -0.68 -7.73 12.45
C VAL A 103 0.18 -8.07 13.65
N ASP A 104 -0.13 -9.20 14.27
CA ASP A 104 0.81 -9.87 15.12
C ASP A 104 2.00 -10.10 14.21
N ALA A 105 3.16 -9.59 14.60
CA ALA A 105 4.39 -9.82 13.85
C ALA A 105 4.71 -11.32 13.67
N THR A 106 3.92 -12.18 14.28
CA THR A 106 3.95 -13.63 14.14
C THR A 106 2.85 -14.19 13.24
N SER A 107 1.80 -13.43 12.90
CA SER A 107 0.78 -13.86 11.95
C SER A 107 1.02 -13.19 10.59
N THR A 108 1.96 -13.71 9.89
CA THR A 108 2.28 -13.45 8.49
C THR A 108 1.19 -13.96 7.56
N ASP A 109 -0.05 -13.76 7.90
CA ASP A 109 -1.16 -14.48 7.27
C ASP A 109 -1.46 -14.04 5.84
N LEU A 110 -0.88 -12.93 5.38
CA LEU A 110 -0.93 -12.53 3.97
C LEU A 110 0.18 -13.18 3.13
N ILE A 111 1.34 -13.44 3.74
CA ILE A 111 2.48 -14.07 3.09
C ILE A 111 3.07 -15.05 4.10
N ARG A 112 2.57 -16.27 4.14
CA ARG A 112 3.03 -17.34 5.06
C ARG A 112 4.39 -17.90 4.69
N ASN A 113 5.04 -17.38 3.69
CA ASN A 113 6.25 -18.00 3.20
C ASN A 113 7.48 -17.42 3.88
N GLU A 114 8.13 -18.20 4.74
CA GLU A 114 9.44 -17.90 5.33
C GLU A 114 10.51 -17.68 4.25
N ASN A 115 10.16 -17.91 3.01
CA ASN A 115 11.00 -17.91 1.83
C ASN A 115 10.72 -16.71 0.91
N GLN A 116 10.25 -15.59 1.41
CA GLN A 116 10.04 -14.40 0.60
C GLN A 116 11.36 -13.83 0.09
N GLN A 117 11.47 -13.65 -1.21
CA GLN A 117 12.52 -12.87 -1.83
C GLN A 117 12.10 -11.41 -2.06
N SER A 118 12.99 -10.65 -2.61
CA SER A 118 13.01 -9.19 -2.61
C SER A 118 11.97 -8.49 -3.48
N ALA A 119 11.16 -9.18 -4.27
CA ALA A 119 10.21 -8.57 -5.19
C ALA A 119 8.77 -8.83 -4.73
N VAL A 120 8.12 -7.80 -4.23
CA VAL A 120 6.69 -7.80 -3.84
C VAL A 120 6.01 -6.62 -4.52
N ASP A 121 4.82 -6.85 -5.04
CA ASP A 121 3.96 -5.78 -5.55
C ASP A 121 2.49 -6.07 -5.26
N CYS A 122 1.65 -5.05 -5.27
CA CYS A 122 0.23 -5.19 -5.01
C CYS A 122 -0.61 -4.16 -5.77
N ALA A 123 -1.85 -4.53 -6.04
CA ALA A 123 -2.83 -3.59 -6.58
C ALA A 123 -4.22 -3.84 -5.97
N LEU A 124 -5.00 -2.77 -5.92
CA LEU A 124 -6.39 -2.76 -5.49
C LEU A 124 -7.29 -2.49 -6.69
N SER A 125 -8.36 -3.26 -6.83
CA SER A 125 -9.48 -2.96 -7.72
C SER A 125 -10.79 -3.27 -7.01
N GLU A 126 -11.69 -2.30 -6.98
CA GLU A 126 -12.90 -2.36 -6.14
C GLU A 126 -12.52 -2.66 -4.67
N ASN A 127 -12.96 -3.78 -4.12
CA ASN A 127 -12.63 -4.25 -2.77
C ASN A 127 -11.61 -5.40 -2.77
N ILE A 128 -11.00 -5.75 -3.89
CA ILE A 128 -10.07 -6.86 -4.01
C ILE A 128 -8.63 -6.34 -4.09
N ILE A 129 -7.79 -6.80 -3.18
CA ILE A 129 -6.36 -6.53 -3.18
C ILE A 129 -5.63 -7.81 -3.58
N VAL A 130 -4.79 -7.73 -4.57
CA VAL A 130 -3.89 -8.81 -4.98
C VAL A 130 -2.47 -8.46 -4.58
N TYR A 131 -1.82 -9.34 -3.84
CA TYR A 131 -0.39 -9.32 -3.54
C TYR A 131 0.30 -10.39 -4.34
N ALA A 132 1.38 -10.05 -5.02
CA ALA A 132 2.24 -11.02 -5.68
C ALA A 132 3.67 -10.86 -5.20
N TRP A 133 4.38 -11.99 -5.09
CA TRP A 133 5.77 -12.02 -4.63
C TRP A 133 6.57 -13.10 -5.34
N GLU A 134 7.87 -12.92 -5.33
CA GLU A 134 8.80 -13.94 -5.78
C GLU A 134 9.16 -14.87 -4.60
N ASP A 135 9.01 -16.16 -4.82
CA ASP A 135 9.34 -17.21 -3.86
C ASP A 135 10.85 -17.56 -3.93
N THR A 136 11.46 -17.93 -2.82
CA THR A 136 12.87 -18.37 -2.78
C THR A 136 13.16 -19.61 -3.63
N SER A 137 12.16 -20.42 -3.88
CA SER A 137 12.29 -21.57 -4.81
C SER A 137 12.29 -21.17 -6.28
N GLY A 138 12.06 -19.89 -6.56
CA GLY A 138 12.13 -19.35 -7.90
C GLY A 138 10.82 -19.40 -8.67
N GLY A 139 9.71 -19.07 -8.02
CA GLY A 139 8.41 -18.92 -8.67
C GLY A 139 7.73 -17.62 -8.26
N VAL A 140 6.67 -17.26 -8.94
CA VAL A 140 5.78 -16.16 -8.54
C VAL A 140 4.54 -16.76 -7.91
N ARG A 141 4.18 -16.22 -6.74
CA ARG A 141 2.97 -16.57 -6.00
C ARG A 141 2.12 -15.33 -5.76
N CYS A 142 0.86 -15.55 -5.43
CA CYS A 142 -0.04 -14.47 -5.04
C CYS A 142 -1.02 -14.89 -3.97
N SER A 143 -1.50 -13.90 -3.23
CA SER A 143 -2.67 -14.01 -2.37
C SER A 143 -3.66 -12.89 -2.68
N VAL A 144 -4.92 -13.16 -2.46
CA VAL A 144 -6.02 -12.23 -2.73
C VAL A 144 -6.79 -11.99 -1.44
N LEU A 145 -6.95 -10.71 -1.12
CA LEU A 145 -7.64 -10.23 0.06
C LEU A 145 -8.89 -9.44 -0.36
N ASP A 146 -10.02 -9.75 0.24
CA ASP A 146 -11.18 -8.86 0.22
C ASP A 146 -11.01 -7.80 1.31
N SER A 147 -10.85 -6.54 0.90
CA SER A 147 -10.56 -5.42 1.80
C SER A 147 -11.75 -5.00 2.65
N ASP A 148 -12.99 -5.31 2.24
CA ASP A 148 -14.20 -4.94 2.98
C ASP A 148 -14.35 -5.75 4.27
N ASN A 149 -13.93 -7.02 4.24
CA ASN A 149 -14.07 -7.92 5.38
C ASN A 149 -12.73 -8.47 5.90
N GLY A 150 -11.60 -8.14 5.27
CA GLY A 150 -10.28 -8.60 5.65
C GLY A 150 -10.06 -10.10 5.46
N VAL A 151 -10.86 -10.75 4.60
CA VAL A 151 -10.77 -12.20 4.35
C VAL A 151 -9.82 -12.47 3.20
N VAL A 152 -8.89 -13.40 3.41
CA VAL A 152 -8.07 -13.96 2.32
C VAL A 152 -8.93 -14.92 1.53
N VAL A 153 -9.26 -14.58 0.29
CA VAL A 153 -10.13 -15.37 -0.59
C VAL A 153 -9.35 -16.35 -1.49
N LEU A 154 -8.07 -16.06 -1.71
CA LEU A 154 -7.13 -16.98 -2.36
C LEU A 154 -5.78 -16.85 -1.64
N GLU A 155 -5.26 -17.95 -1.12
CA GLU A 155 -4.03 -17.96 -0.31
C GLU A 155 -2.93 -18.72 -1.04
N ASP A 156 -1.75 -18.10 -1.10
CA ASP A 156 -0.48 -18.69 -1.56
C ASP A 156 -0.60 -19.43 -2.92
N ALA A 157 -1.37 -18.86 -3.85
CA ALA A 157 -1.60 -19.47 -5.15
C ALA A 157 -0.37 -19.32 -6.04
N LEU A 158 0.00 -20.41 -6.70
CA LEU A 158 1.11 -20.41 -7.65
C LEU A 158 0.70 -19.70 -8.96
N VAL A 159 1.36 -18.61 -9.26
CA VAL A 159 1.21 -17.88 -10.53
C VAL A 159 2.06 -18.54 -11.60
N ASP A 160 3.33 -18.79 -11.30
CA ASP A 160 4.28 -19.44 -12.19
C ASP A 160 5.45 -20.07 -11.43
N ASN A 161 5.91 -21.25 -11.83
CA ASN A 161 7.00 -21.98 -11.16
C ASN A 161 8.38 -21.33 -11.38
N ASN A 162 8.55 -20.63 -12.49
CA ASN A 162 9.83 -20.04 -12.91
C ASN A 162 9.72 -18.53 -13.06
N GLY A 163 8.63 -17.93 -12.54
CA GLY A 163 8.38 -16.51 -12.59
C GLY A 163 9.33 -15.70 -11.70
N ARG A 164 9.64 -14.46 -12.13
CA ARG A 164 10.51 -13.52 -11.43
C ARG A 164 9.92 -12.11 -11.45
N SER A 165 10.31 -11.31 -10.47
CA SER A 165 10.06 -9.87 -10.43
C SER A 165 8.62 -9.45 -10.71
N PRO A 166 7.61 -9.94 -9.97
CA PRO A 166 6.22 -9.64 -10.26
C PRO A 166 5.91 -8.14 -10.19
N ARG A 167 4.96 -7.72 -11.04
CA ARG A 167 4.30 -6.41 -10.99
C ARG A 167 2.80 -6.61 -11.07
N VAL A 168 2.06 -5.85 -10.30
CA VAL A 168 0.60 -6.00 -10.20
C VAL A 168 -0.07 -4.68 -10.57
N VAL A 169 -1.04 -4.74 -11.50
CA VAL A 169 -1.76 -3.56 -11.95
C VAL A 169 -3.26 -3.85 -12.04
N SER A 170 -4.06 -2.89 -11.58
CA SER A 170 -5.52 -2.93 -11.69
C SER A 170 -5.95 -2.50 -13.09
N GLN A 171 -6.73 -3.34 -13.78
CA GLN A 171 -7.30 -3.11 -15.10
C GLN A 171 -8.83 -3.33 -15.06
N GLY A 172 -9.55 -2.33 -14.56
CA GLY A 172 -11.00 -2.43 -14.40
C GLY A 172 -11.41 -3.57 -13.47
N LYS A 173 -12.17 -4.53 -14.00
CA LYS A 173 -12.59 -5.74 -13.26
C LYS A 173 -11.50 -6.82 -13.16
N ASN A 174 -10.33 -6.60 -13.71
CA ASN A 174 -9.23 -7.52 -13.65
C ASN A 174 -8.05 -6.88 -12.87
N ILE A 175 -7.33 -7.70 -12.14
CA ILE A 175 -6.02 -7.37 -11.60
C ILE A 175 -5.01 -8.28 -12.31
N THR A 176 -4.05 -7.67 -12.99
CA THR A 176 -3.09 -8.40 -13.81
C THR A 176 -1.76 -8.48 -13.08
N ILE A 177 -1.24 -9.69 -12.94
CA ILE A 177 0.10 -10.00 -12.41
C ILE A 177 1.01 -10.22 -13.61
N PHE A 178 1.98 -9.33 -13.80
CA PHE A 178 3.02 -9.42 -14.82
C PHE A 178 4.28 -9.99 -14.19
N TYR A 179 5.02 -10.82 -14.91
CA TYR A 179 6.26 -11.42 -14.42
C TYR A 179 7.17 -11.86 -15.57
N ALA A 180 8.46 -11.95 -15.28
CA ALA A 180 9.42 -12.56 -16.20
C ALA A 180 9.41 -14.07 -15.95
N ASP A 181 9.10 -14.87 -16.97
CA ASP A 181 9.14 -16.33 -16.93
C ASP A 181 10.50 -16.80 -17.46
N THR A 182 11.22 -17.54 -16.64
CA THR A 182 12.57 -18.06 -16.92
C THR A 182 12.59 -19.54 -17.30
N ASP A 183 11.47 -20.08 -17.75
CA ASP A 183 11.40 -21.49 -18.15
C ASP A 183 12.41 -21.80 -19.25
N THR A 184 13.03 -22.98 -19.10
CA THR A 184 14.24 -23.36 -19.84
C THR A 184 14.13 -23.15 -21.35
N GLY A 185 14.86 -22.14 -21.85
CA GLY A 185 15.08 -21.89 -23.28
C GLY A 185 14.13 -20.92 -23.94
N VAL A 186 13.14 -20.36 -23.23
CA VAL A 186 12.28 -19.30 -23.75
C VAL A 186 11.98 -18.28 -22.64
N GLU A 187 12.81 -17.29 -22.59
CA GLU A 187 12.68 -16.16 -21.67
C GLU A 187 11.51 -15.29 -22.12
N LYS A 188 10.47 -15.20 -21.30
CA LYS A 188 9.22 -14.51 -21.65
C LYS A 188 8.86 -13.46 -20.62
N LEU A 189 8.22 -12.42 -21.08
CA LEU A 189 7.41 -11.57 -20.24
C LEU A 189 5.97 -12.06 -20.36
N ALA A 190 5.39 -12.45 -19.24
CA ALA A 190 4.08 -13.07 -19.18
C ALA A 190 3.15 -12.36 -18.19
N ALA A 191 1.87 -12.64 -18.30
CA ALA A 191 0.84 -12.12 -17.41
C ALA A 191 -0.19 -13.20 -17.06
N ARG A 192 -0.79 -13.07 -15.87
CA ARG A 192 -2.02 -13.77 -15.47
C ARG A 192 -2.98 -12.79 -14.81
N GLN A 193 -4.25 -12.99 -15.02
CA GLN A 193 -5.29 -12.13 -14.48
C GLN A 193 -6.09 -12.82 -13.38
N ILE A 194 -6.55 -12.01 -12.44
CA ILE A 194 -7.56 -12.34 -11.44
C ILE A 194 -8.75 -11.43 -11.69
N ASN A 195 -9.92 -12.01 -11.92
CA ASN A 195 -11.14 -11.24 -12.03
C ASN A 195 -11.70 -10.93 -10.65
N VAL A 196 -12.02 -9.66 -10.36
CA VAL A 196 -12.51 -9.24 -9.04
C VAL A 196 -13.88 -9.82 -8.70
N GLU A 197 -14.68 -10.20 -9.68
CA GLU A 197 -15.96 -10.89 -9.46
C GLU A 197 -15.79 -12.40 -9.17
N GLN A 198 -14.62 -12.97 -9.50
CA GLN A 198 -14.25 -14.36 -9.25
C GLN A 198 -12.82 -14.47 -8.71
N PRO A 199 -12.52 -13.87 -7.55
CA PRO A 199 -11.15 -13.68 -7.08
C PRO A 199 -10.47 -14.96 -6.57
N THR A 200 -11.11 -16.09 -6.66
CA THR A 200 -10.60 -17.40 -6.19
C THR A 200 -9.83 -18.17 -7.24
N SER A 201 -9.66 -17.65 -8.45
CA SER A 201 -9.00 -18.35 -9.55
C SER A 201 -8.12 -17.46 -10.40
N LEU A 202 -6.99 -18.01 -10.82
CA LEU A 202 -6.08 -17.40 -11.79
C LEU A 202 -6.51 -17.71 -13.21
N GLY A 203 -6.52 -16.69 -14.07
CA GLY A 203 -6.72 -16.86 -15.51
C GLY A 203 -5.60 -17.63 -16.21
N SER A 204 -5.69 -17.77 -17.51
CA SER A 204 -4.65 -18.36 -18.34
C SER A 204 -3.40 -17.48 -18.43
N ILE A 205 -2.26 -18.08 -18.70
CA ILE A 205 -1.01 -17.35 -18.96
C ILE A 205 -1.09 -16.69 -20.34
N VAL A 206 -0.77 -15.41 -20.39
CA VAL A 206 -0.66 -14.62 -21.63
C VAL A 206 0.80 -14.22 -21.81
N THR A 207 1.40 -14.54 -22.96
CA THR A 207 2.76 -14.12 -23.29
C THR A 207 2.73 -12.74 -23.94
N ILE A 208 3.49 -11.79 -23.38
CA ILE A 208 3.60 -10.41 -23.85
C ILE A 208 4.78 -10.24 -24.78
N ALA A 209 5.94 -10.74 -24.37
CA ALA A 209 7.17 -10.70 -25.12
C ALA A 209 7.99 -11.97 -24.91
N SER A 210 8.82 -12.35 -25.90
CA SER A 210 9.68 -13.56 -25.84
C SER A 210 11.17 -13.22 -25.92
N ASP A 211 11.51 -12.00 -25.56
CA ASP A 211 12.87 -11.48 -25.69
C ASP A 211 13.30 -10.60 -24.50
N ILE A 212 12.75 -10.84 -23.31
CA ILE A 212 13.17 -10.10 -22.11
C ILE A 212 14.58 -10.50 -21.67
N ASN A 213 15.31 -9.54 -21.11
CA ASN A 213 16.60 -9.83 -20.48
C ASN A 213 16.40 -10.57 -19.15
N THR A 214 16.88 -11.78 -19.04
CA THR A 214 16.77 -12.65 -17.86
C THR A 214 17.90 -12.49 -16.85
N THR A 215 18.91 -11.72 -17.16
CA THR A 215 19.96 -11.41 -16.18
C THR A 215 19.50 -10.34 -15.19
N SER A 216 18.75 -9.35 -15.67
CA SER A 216 18.32 -8.21 -14.88
C SER A 216 16.81 -8.15 -14.65
N PHE A 217 16.00 -8.87 -15.44
CA PHE A 217 14.52 -8.86 -15.37
C PHE A 217 13.93 -7.45 -15.32
N LEU A 218 14.49 -6.53 -16.08
CA LEU A 218 14.09 -5.13 -16.06
C LEU A 218 12.80 -4.95 -16.86
N PHE A 219 11.71 -4.80 -16.16
CA PHE A 219 10.47 -4.32 -16.72
C PHE A 219 9.67 -3.56 -15.67
N ASP A 220 8.76 -2.73 -16.16
CA ASP A 220 7.85 -1.98 -15.35
C ASP A 220 6.55 -1.72 -16.08
N VAL A 221 5.44 -1.63 -15.37
CA VAL A 221 4.11 -1.46 -15.93
C VAL A 221 3.26 -0.57 -15.04
N VAL A 222 2.50 0.32 -15.66
CA VAL A 222 1.55 1.20 -14.96
C VAL A 222 0.22 1.23 -15.68
N LYS A 223 -0.86 1.53 -14.93
CA LYS A 223 -2.15 1.84 -15.52
C LYS A 223 -2.03 3.13 -16.31
N TYR A 224 -2.62 3.14 -17.52
CA TYR A 224 -2.55 4.31 -18.39
C TYR A 224 -3.93 4.95 -18.60
N ASP A 225 -4.87 4.21 -19.13
CA ASP A 225 -6.21 4.72 -19.43
C ASP A 225 -7.26 3.96 -18.64
N THR A 226 -8.00 4.68 -17.80
CA THR A 226 -9.06 4.10 -16.97
C THR A 226 -10.34 3.83 -17.76
N THR A 227 -10.50 4.45 -18.93
CA THR A 227 -11.71 4.31 -19.74
C THR A 227 -11.73 2.98 -20.50
N ILE A 228 -10.56 2.55 -20.96
CA ILE A 228 -10.39 1.30 -21.72
C ILE A 228 -9.57 0.24 -20.95
N ASP A 229 -9.29 0.51 -19.68
CA ASP A 229 -8.54 -0.38 -18.78
C ASP A 229 -7.19 -0.85 -19.35
N SER A 230 -6.50 0.03 -20.10
CA SER A 230 -5.19 -0.27 -20.67
C SER A 230 -4.06 0.07 -19.70
N CYS A 231 -2.95 -0.65 -19.85
CA CYS A 231 -1.68 -0.38 -19.21
C CYS A 231 -0.63 -0.01 -20.24
N ILE A 232 0.44 0.60 -19.79
CA ILE A 232 1.64 0.77 -20.57
C ILE A 232 2.82 0.11 -19.85
N MET A 233 3.68 -0.53 -20.60
CA MET A 233 4.80 -1.31 -20.10
C MET A 233 6.10 -0.91 -20.80
N ALA A 234 7.17 -0.81 -20.00
CA ALA A 234 8.53 -0.75 -20.52
C ALA A 234 9.30 -2.01 -20.09
N TYR A 235 10.14 -2.55 -20.95
CA TYR A 235 11.02 -3.66 -20.63
C TYR A 235 12.33 -3.59 -21.39
N ALA A 236 13.38 -4.20 -20.84
CA ALA A 236 14.66 -4.36 -21.51
C ALA A 236 14.71 -5.72 -22.21
N ASP A 237 15.03 -5.74 -23.51
CA ASP A 237 15.20 -6.97 -24.26
C ASP A 237 16.56 -7.65 -23.98
N THR A 238 16.81 -8.79 -24.58
CA THR A 238 18.06 -9.57 -24.42
C THR A 238 19.34 -8.79 -24.75
N SER A 239 19.22 -7.67 -25.43
CA SER A 239 20.32 -6.74 -25.74
C SER A 239 20.34 -5.53 -24.81
N ASN A 240 19.57 -5.53 -23.74
CA ASN A 240 19.33 -4.40 -22.84
C ASN A 240 18.64 -3.19 -23.52
N THR A 241 18.10 -3.36 -24.71
CA THR A 241 17.41 -2.28 -25.41
C THR A 241 16.00 -2.11 -24.83
N VAL A 242 15.65 -0.88 -24.49
CA VAL A 242 14.34 -0.58 -23.90
C VAL A 242 13.25 -0.59 -24.97
N LYS A 243 12.22 -1.36 -24.71
CA LYS A 243 10.99 -1.42 -25.50
C LYS A 243 9.81 -0.92 -24.68
N VAL A 244 8.88 -0.25 -25.32
CA VAL A 244 7.64 0.25 -24.72
C VAL A 244 6.47 -0.26 -25.53
N CYS A 245 5.45 -0.78 -24.85
CA CYS A 245 4.24 -1.32 -25.50
C CYS A 245 2.99 -1.05 -24.67
N TYR A 246 1.86 -1.01 -25.36
CA TYR A 246 0.55 -1.02 -24.71
C TYR A 246 0.11 -2.45 -24.36
N ILE A 247 -0.62 -2.54 -23.26
CA ILE A 247 -1.23 -3.79 -22.78
C ILE A 247 -2.74 -3.53 -22.66
N ASP A 248 -3.53 -4.34 -23.33
CA ASP A 248 -4.99 -4.25 -23.30
C ASP A 248 -5.59 -4.80 -22.01
N SER A 249 -6.90 -4.66 -21.84
CA SER A 249 -7.64 -5.15 -20.68
C SER A 249 -7.59 -6.67 -20.48
N ASN A 250 -7.14 -7.42 -21.49
CA ASN A 250 -6.94 -8.88 -21.40
C ASN A 250 -5.51 -9.26 -21.00
N GLY A 251 -4.67 -8.28 -20.70
CA GLY A 251 -3.26 -8.49 -20.38
C GLY A 251 -2.39 -8.82 -21.59
N SER A 252 -2.86 -8.59 -22.80
CA SER A 252 -2.15 -8.86 -24.05
C SER A 252 -1.53 -7.58 -24.63
N LYS A 253 -0.41 -7.74 -25.32
CA LYS A 253 0.16 -6.64 -26.10
C LYS A 253 -0.81 -6.24 -27.21
N GLY A 254 -1.11 -4.96 -27.30
CA GLY A 254 -2.04 -4.42 -28.25
C GLY A 254 -1.74 -2.97 -28.60
N SER A 255 -2.53 -2.42 -29.52
CA SER A 255 -2.46 -1.02 -29.91
C SER A 255 -3.57 -0.24 -29.19
N LEU A 256 -3.25 0.95 -28.68
CA LEU A 256 -4.22 1.81 -28.01
C LEU A 256 -5.30 2.31 -28.99
N SER A 257 -4.93 2.54 -30.23
CA SER A 257 -5.80 3.10 -31.27
C SER A 257 -5.34 2.64 -32.65
N THR A 258 -6.28 2.68 -33.61
CA THR A 258 -5.96 2.39 -35.01
C THR A 258 -4.89 3.35 -35.53
N GLY A 259 -3.77 2.80 -36.01
CA GLY A 259 -2.64 3.57 -36.51
C GLY A 259 -1.52 3.83 -35.53
N PHE A 260 -1.72 3.52 -34.24
CA PHE A 260 -0.63 3.55 -33.28
C PHE A 260 0.16 2.23 -33.31
N PRO A 261 1.48 2.27 -33.07
CA PRO A 261 2.27 1.05 -32.99
C PRO A 261 1.93 0.24 -31.74
N ASP A 262 1.97 -1.08 -31.84
CA ASP A 262 1.81 -1.96 -30.68
C ASP A 262 3.00 -1.84 -29.73
N GLN A 263 4.17 -1.48 -30.28
CA GLN A 263 5.42 -1.39 -29.58
C GLN A 263 6.40 -0.47 -30.31
N ILE A 264 7.22 0.23 -29.53
CA ILE A 264 8.39 0.94 -30.03
C ILE A 264 9.68 0.44 -29.36
N THR A 265 10.80 0.78 -29.98
CA THR A 265 12.11 0.56 -29.42
C THR A 265 12.78 1.90 -29.16
N ILE A 266 13.14 2.14 -27.90
CA ILE A 266 13.97 3.27 -27.51
C ILE A 266 15.42 2.84 -27.70
N SER A 267 16.16 3.54 -28.55
CA SER A 267 17.55 3.23 -28.87
C SER A 267 18.51 3.56 -27.72
N ALA A 268 18.29 2.99 -26.54
CA ALA A 268 19.08 3.19 -25.35
C ALA A 268 19.08 1.92 -24.51
N GLN A 269 20.13 1.69 -23.75
CA GLN A 269 20.31 0.49 -22.96
C GLN A 269 20.02 0.75 -21.49
N ALA A 270 19.13 -0.04 -20.90
CA ALA A 270 18.89 -0.12 -19.46
C ALA A 270 19.67 -1.32 -18.90
N GLU A 271 20.51 -1.10 -17.89
CA GLU A 271 21.35 -2.17 -17.34
C GLU A 271 20.97 -2.51 -15.89
N ASP A 272 20.61 -1.52 -15.06
CA ASP A 272 20.44 -1.72 -13.62
C ASP A 272 19.04 -1.43 -13.13
N SER A 273 18.32 -0.51 -13.76
CA SER A 273 16.98 -0.11 -13.34
C SER A 273 16.18 0.47 -14.48
N LEU A 274 14.90 0.22 -14.46
CA LEU A 274 13.93 0.70 -15.43
C LEU A 274 12.61 0.98 -14.72
N THR A 275 11.97 2.09 -15.05
CA THR A 275 10.62 2.42 -14.61
C THR A 275 9.87 3.18 -15.68
N ILE A 276 8.55 3.09 -15.65
CA ILE A 276 7.63 3.81 -16.51
C ILE A 276 6.58 4.50 -15.67
N THR A 277 6.14 5.68 -16.06
CA THR A 277 4.95 6.33 -15.51
C THR A 277 4.16 7.00 -16.61
N ALA A 278 2.85 6.97 -16.46
CA ALA A 278 1.89 7.63 -17.32
C ALA A 278 0.55 7.68 -16.60
N ASP A 279 -0.19 8.75 -16.80
CA ASP A 279 -1.57 8.87 -16.30
C ASP A 279 -2.35 9.77 -17.25
N LYS A 280 -3.16 9.16 -18.08
CA LYS A 280 -3.97 9.87 -19.09
C LYS A 280 -4.95 10.88 -18.48
N THR A 281 -5.25 10.78 -17.19
CA THR A 281 -6.09 11.76 -16.49
C THR A 281 -5.35 13.06 -16.17
N ILE A 282 -4.01 12.99 -16.10
CA ILE A 282 -3.12 14.13 -15.84
C ILE A 282 -2.55 14.65 -17.16
N ASP A 283 -1.97 13.74 -17.97
CA ASP A 283 -1.34 14.00 -19.26
C ASP A 283 -1.45 12.77 -20.16
N THR A 284 -1.52 12.96 -21.48
CA THR A 284 -1.50 11.85 -22.43
C THR A 284 -0.12 11.25 -22.65
N ASP A 285 0.90 11.92 -22.18
CA ASP A 285 2.30 11.56 -22.41
C ASP A 285 2.80 10.45 -21.48
N ILE A 286 3.86 9.80 -21.92
CA ILE A 286 4.43 8.62 -21.28
C ILE A 286 5.90 8.89 -20.98
N TYR A 287 6.33 8.57 -19.78
CA TYR A 287 7.69 8.83 -19.33
C TYR A 287 8.37 7.54 -18.94
N VAL A 288 9.56 7.30 -19.49
CA VAL A 288 10.38 6.12 -19.20
C VAL A 288 11.72 6.57 -18.66
N ALA A 289 12.08 6.07 -17.49
CA ALA A 289 13.40 6.34 -16.91
C ALA A 289 14.18 5.05 -16.66
N PHE A 290 15.48 5.12 -16.88
CA PHE A 290 16.38 4.01 -16.59
C PHE A 290 17.77 4.50 -16.24
N GLY A 291 18.46 3.67 -15.48
CA GLY A 291 19.85 3.85 -15.08
C GLY A 291 20.78 2.90 -15.79
N LYS A 292 22.05 3.30 -15.87
CA LYS A 292 23.13 2.49 -16.42
C LYS A 292 24.30 2.46 -15.43
N SER A 293 24.88 1.27 -15.22
CA SER A 293 25.98 1.07 -14.27
C SER A 293 27.34 1.53 -14.79
N THR A 294 27.47 1.69 -16.09
CA THR A 294 28.73 2.13 -16.69
C THR A 294 28.92 3.63 -16.51
N SER A 295 30.09 3.99 -15.99
CA SER A 295 30.48 5.38 -15.70
C SER A 295 30.14 6.35 -16.83
N GLY A 296 29.48 7.45 -16.48
CA GLY A 296 29.26 8.59 -17.40
C GLY A 296 27.92 8.64 -18.12
N THR A 297 26.99 7.72 -17.85
CA THR A 297 25.69 7.69 -18.54
C THR A 297 24.47 8.03 -17.69
N GLY A 298 24.63 8.23 -16.38
CA GLY A 298 23.58 8.75 -15.49
C GLY A 298 22.17 8.22 -15.66
N LEU A 299 21.24 8.88 -15.01
CA LEU A 299 19.80 8.69 -15.18
C LEU A 299 19.35 9.24 -16.53
N LYS A 300 18.69 8.42 -17.32
CA LYS A 300 18.02 8.84 -18.57
C LYS A 300 16.52 8.88 -18.37
N VAL A 301 15.91 9.93 -18.90
CA VAL A 301 14.45 10.09 -18.95
C VAL A 301 14.06 10.32 -20.41
N PHE A 302 13.12 9.53 -20.90
CA PHE A 302 12.50 9.67 -22.21
C PHE A 302 11.05 10.13 -22.03
N HIS A 303 10.66 11.07 -22.86
CA HIS A 303 9.32 11.60 -23.00
C HIS A 303 8.75 11.10 -24.33
N LEU A 304 7.63 10.41 -24.29
CA LEU A 304 6.93 9.85 -25.43
C LEU A 304 5.52 10.43 -25.48
N ASN A 305 5.06 10.72 -26.67
CA ASN A 305 3.65 11.05 -26.93
C ASN A 305 2.75 9.81 -26.78
N GLU A 306 1.45 10.01 -26.76
CA GLU A 306 0.44 8.92 -26.71
C GLU A 306 0.62 7.89 -27.84
N ASP A 307 1.06 8.30 -29.02
CA ASP A 307 1.34 7.41 -30.15
C ASP A 307 2.70 6.70 -30.06
N LEU A 308 3.36 6.78 -28.92
CA LEU A 308 4.70 6.26 -28.62
C LEU A 308 5.83 6.94 -29.42
N THR A 309 5.58 8.00 -30.18
CA THR A 309 6.68 8.77 -30.78
C THR A 309 7.47 9.52 -29.71
N THR A 310 8.78 9.60 -29.87
CA THR A 310 9.62 10.33 -28.91
C THR A 310 9.42 11.84 -29.07
N ASP A 311 8.97 12.50 -28.00
CA ASP A 311 8.90 13.96 -27.92
C ASP A 311 10.24 14.55 -27.45
N GLY A 312 10.91 13.89 -26.52
CA GLY A 312 12.19 14.34 -26.02
C GLY A 312 12.92 13.32 -25.15
N SER A 313 14.13 13.67 -24.78
CA SER A 313 14.90 12.91 -23.80
C SER A 313 15.95 13.78 -23.13
N THR A 314 16.30 13.41 -21.91
CA THR A 314 17.40 14.05 -21.18
C THR A 314 18.27 13.00 -20.49
N THR A 315 19.51 13.36 -20.23
CA THR A 315 20.42 12.54 -19.44
C THR A 315 20.99 13.38 -18.32
N SER A 316 20.92 12.90 -17.09
CA SER A 316 21.58 13.56 -15.96
C SER A 316 23.08 13.28 -15.97
N ALA A 317 23.83 14.17 -15.33
CA ALA A 317 25.27 14.04 -15.20
C ALA A 317 25.72 13.12 -14.05
N ASP A 318 24.86 12.23 -13.55
CA ASP A 318 25.23 11.29 -12.49
C ASP A 318 26.25 10.29 -13.00
N SER A 319 27.37 10.21 -12.32
CA SER A 319 28.50 9.35 -12.70
C SER A 319 28.49 7.99 -11.99
N THR A 320 27.50 7.74 -11.15
CA THR A 320 27.45 6.60 -10.26
C THR A 320 26.29 5.66 -10.61
N LYS A 321 26.36 4.45 -10.11
CA LYS A 321 25.37 3.41 -10.32
C LYS A 321 24.02 3.81 -9.76
N ILE A 322 22.96 3.64 -10.56
CA ILE A 322 21.58 3.89 -10.17
C ILE A 322 20.88 2.54 -10.04
N ASN A 323 20.60 2.14 -8.80
CA ASN A 323 20.08 0.80 -8.52
C ASN A 323 18.57 0.69 -8.68
N ARG A 324 17.82 1.72 -8.33
CA ARG A 324 16.36 1.74 -8.38
C ARG A 324 15.87 3.11 -8.77
N ILE A 325 14.83 3.12 -9.59
CA ILE A 325 14.19 4.36 -10.03
C ILE A 325 12.68 4.22 -9.81
N SER A 326 12.08 5.31 -9.39
CA SER A 326 10.64 5.46 -9.35
C SER A 326 10.26 6.85 -9.82
N MET A 327 9.13 6.97 -10.48
CA MET A 327 8.66 8.24 -11.02
C MET A 327 7.23 8.51 -10.59
N ILE A 328 6.93 9.80 -10.41
CA ILE A 328 5.59 10.28 -10.08
C ILE A 328 5.30 11.48 -10.99
N LEU A 329 4.22 11.37 -11.75
CA LEU A 329 3.69 12.50 -12.51
C LEU A 329 2.87 13.38 -11.58
N SER A 330 3.43 14.52 -11.17
CA SER A 330 2.79 15.43 -10.21
C SER A 330 1.71 16.29 -10.87
N ASP A 331 1.97 16.71 -12.11
CA ASP A 331 1.07 17.46 -12.98
C ASP A 331 1.54 17.30 -14.44
N ALA A 332 0.78 17.86 -15.40
CA ALA A 332 1.11 17.77 -16.83
C ALA A 332 2.48 18.36 -17.24
N SER A 333 3.11 19.14 -16.36
CA SER A 333 4.39 19.79 -16.64
C SER A 333 5.54 19.28 -15.80
N THR A 334 5.28 18.46 -14.77
CA THR A 334 6.24 18.14 -13.72
C THR A 334 6.24 16.64 -13.40
N LEU A 335 7.37 16.02 -13.59
CA LEU A 335 7.67 14.66 -13.22
C LEU A 335 8.72 14.63 -12.11
N GLU A 336 8.41 13.99 -11.01
CA GLU A 336 9.37 13.75 -9.93
C GLU A 336 10.05 12.39 -10.13
N VAL A 337 11.36 12.38 -10.19
CA VAL A 337 12.16 11.16 -10.36
C VAL A 337 12.97 10.91 -9.10
N TYR A 338 12.70 9.79 -8.49
CA TYR A 338 13.37 9.31 -7.29
C TYR A 338 14.25 8.13 -7.65
N TYR A 339 15.47 8.10 -7.13
CA TYR A 339 16.39 7.01 -7.42
C TYR A 339 17.36 6.75 -6.29
N GLU A 340 17.69 5.50 -6.13
CA GLU A 340 18.71 5.05 -5.21
C GLU A 340 20.08 5.09 -5.90
N HIS A 341 21.06 5.63 -5.18
CA HIS A 341 22.39 5.84 -5.64
C HIS A 341 23.39 5.33 -4.61
N ASP A 342 24.36 4.54 -5.05
CA ASP A 342 25.45 4.10 -4.19
C ASP A 342 26.50 5.22 -4.07
N ASP A 343 26.71 5.73 -2.87
CA ASP A 343 27.87 6.57 -2.61
C ASP A 343 29.11 5.67 -2.47
N SER A 344 29.94 5.68 -3.50
CA SER A 344 31.14 4.85 -3.58
C SER A 344 32.16 5.06 -2.46
N ASN A 345 32.00 6.13 -1.67
CA ASN A 345 32.95 6.50 -0.62
C ASN A 345 32.51 6.10 0.81
N THR A 346 31.24 5.85 1.05
CA THR A 346 30.70 5.69 2.42
C THR A 346 29.90 4.41 2.65
N TYR A 347 29.68 3.58 1.64
CA TYR A 347 28.71 2.47 1.67
C TYR A 347 27.26 2.92 2.01
N ASP A 348 26.99 4.22 1.94
CA ASP A 348 25.68 4.77 2.20
C ASP A 348 24.83 4.74 0.92
N HIS A 349 23.69 4.12 1.00
CA HIS A 349 22.66 4.27 -0.02
C HIS A 349 21.95 5.61 0.15
N LEU A 350 21.93 6.39 -0.90
CA LEU A 350 21.26 7.70 -0.92
C LEU A 350 19.99 7.61 -1.76
N LEU A 351 18.88 8.03 -1.19
CA LEU A 351 17.68 8.32 -1.96
C LEU A 351 17.75 9.75 -2.47
N ASN A 352 17.83 9.93 -3.75
CA ASN A 352 17.85 11.21 -4.43
C ASN A 352 16.55 11.51 -5.14
N LYS A 353 16.24 12.79 -5.27
CA LYS A 353 15.13 13.32 -6.05
C LYS A 353 15.66 14.27 -7.13
N ARG A 354 15.08 14.19 -8.32
CA ARG A 354 15.20 15.19 -9.39
C ARG A 354 13.80 15.55 -9.87
N THR A 355 13.68 16.76 -10.40
CA THR A 355 12.45 17.17 -11.09
C THR A 355 12.75 17.26 -12.58
N TYR A 356 11.93 16.61 -13.37
CA TYR A 356 11.92 16.72 -14.81
C TYR A 356 10.76 17.61 -15.25
N THR A 357 11.07 18.60 -16.08
CA THR A 357 10.09 19.51 -16.66
C THR A 357 9.75 19.04 -18.06
N THR A 358 8.52 18.64 -18.30
CA THR A 358 8.05 18.02 -19.53
C THR A 358 8.14 18.96 -20.72
N THR A 359 7.76 20.23 -20.55
CA THR A 359 7.72 21.25 -21.60
C THR A 359 9.10 21.63 -22.14
N SER A 360 10.17 21.41 -21.38
CA SER A 360 11.55 21.77 -21.76
C SER A 360 12.46 20.55 -21.91
N ASN A 361 11.96 19.37 -21.63
CA ASN A 361 12.74 18.13 -21.58
C ASN A 361 14.02 18.26 -20.75
N SER A 362 13.91 18.96 -19.60
CA SER A 362 15.06 19.27 -18.75
C SER A 362 14.93 18.66 -17.35
N ILE A 363 16.04 18.27 -16.76
CA ILE A 363 16.11 17.67 -15.43
C ILE A 363 16.94 18.56 -14.48
N THR A 364 16.46 18.76 -13.26
CA THR A 364 17.15 19.55 -12.23
C THR A 364 18.37 18.81 -11.66
N SER A 365 19.16 19.51 -10.85
CA SER A 365 20.19 18.87 -10.01
C SER A 365 19.57 17.94 -8.98
N ALA A 366 20.32 16.94 -8.53
CA ALA A 366 19.88 16.01 -7.52
C ALA A 366 19.73 16.69 -6.14
N THR A 367 18.71 16.31 -5.41
CA THR A 367 18.51 16.66 -4.01
C THR A 367 18.45 15.36 -3.20
N VAL A 368 19.27 15.24 -2.17
CA VAL A 368 19.24 14.08 -1.27
C VAL A 368 17.98 14.18 -0.40
N VAL A 369 17.12 13.19 -0.53
CA VAL A 369 15.89 13.08 0.26
C VAL A 369 16.15 12.33 1.56
N MET A 370 16.93 11.25 1.48
CA MET A 370 17.23 10.40 2.64
C MET A 370 18.62 9.76 2.49
N ARG A 371 19.26 9.46 3.62
CA ARG A 371 20.56 8.79 3.71
C ARG A 371 20.41 7.45 4.40
N SER A 372 21.35 6.54 4.12
CA SER A 372 21.41 5.20 4.72
C SER A 372 20.11 4.40 4.55
N VAL A 373 19.53 4.49 3.38
CA VAL A 373 18.33 3.72 3.05
C VAL A 373 18.74 2.32 2.58
N GLY A 374 18.06 1.32 3.13
CA GLY A 374 18.07 -0.02 2.56
C GLY A 374 17.26 -0.06 1.25
N LEU A 375 16.44 -1.09 1.13
CA LEU A 375 15.55 -1.23 -0.02
C LEU A 375 14.41 -0.20 0.04
N VAL A 376 14.24 0.58 -1.02
CA VAL A 376 13.15 1.55 -1.14
C VAL A 376 12.10 1.00 -2.11
N SER A 377 10.86 0.92 -1.67
CA SER A 377 9.75 0.59 -2.56
C SER A 377 9.43 1.77 -3.50
N ARG A 378 8.57 1.52 -4.48
CA ARG A 378 7.97 2.61 -5.23
C ARG A 378 7.19 3.52 -4.29
N PRO A 379 7.23 4.84 -4.49
CA PRO A 379 6.32 5.73 -3.79
C PRO A 379 4.88 5.42 -4.22
N PHE A 380 4.01 5.30 -3.26
CA PHE A 380 2.58 5.22 -3.49
C PHE A 380 1.97 6.60 -3.22
N GLN A 381 1.30 7.16 -4.20
CA GLN A 381 0.61 8.44 -4.02
C GLN A 381 -0.69 8.22 -3.23
N PHE A 382 -0.70 8.70 -2.00
CA PHE A 382 -1.87 8.60 -1.12
C PHE A 382 -2.86 9.76 -1.31
N SER A 383 -2.34 10.94 -1.61
CA SER A 383 -3.14 12.12 -1.95
C SER A 383 -2.34 13.02 -2.90
N SER A 384 -2.94 14.08 -3.41
CA SER A 384 -2.26 15.04 -4.30
C SER A 384 -0.93 15.60 -3.75
N THR A 385 -0.69 15.48 -2.46
CA THR A 385 0.51 16.01 -1.79
C THR A 385 1.21 15.04 -0.85
N THR A 386 0.66 13.82 -0.67
CA THR A 386 1.18 12.84 0.29
C THR A 386 1.59 11.56 -0.42
N TYR A 387 2.81 11.14 -0.20
CA TYR A 387 3.36 9.89 -0.71
C TYR A 387 3.71 8.96 0.43
N LEU A 388 3.38 7.69 0.29
CA LEU A 388 3.77 6.64 1.21
C LEU A 388 4.91 5.84 0.60
N TRP A 389 5.94 5.63 1.40
CA TRP A 389 7.11 4.85 1.03
C TRP A 389 7.31 3.73 2.03
N VAL A 390 7.61 2.55 1.55
CA VAL A 390 8.09 1.47 2.40
C VAL A 390 9.61 1.44 2.27
N ILE A 391 10.29 1.67 3.37
CA ILE A 391 11.75 1.64 3.45
C ILE A 391 12.10 0.43 4.31
N HIS A 392 12.89 -0.48 3.75
CA HIS A 392 13.47 -1.57 4.51
C HIS A 392 14.87 -1.14 4.96
N GLU A 393 15.02 -0.88 6.24
CA GLU A 393 16.32 -0.62 6.84
C GLU A 393 17.06 -1.96 6.96
N SER A 394 18.09 -2.18 6.16
CA SER A 394 19.00 -3.30 6.38
C SER A 394 19.90 -2.94 7.54
N VAL A 395 19.61 -3.50 8.70
CA VAL A 395 20.59 -3.49 9.80
C VAL A 395 21.80 -4.30 9.31
N LEU A 396 22.90 -3.61 9.05
CA LEU A 396 24.20 -4.27 8.86
C LEU A 396 24.51 -5.03 10.16
N GLN A 397 24.44 -6.36 10.13
CA GLN A 397 24.99 -7.23 11.16
C GLN A 397 26.49 -7.34 11.01
#